data_3f501c333d4bc13b8e46fdfa642b1819
#
_entry.id   3f501c333d4bc13b8e46fdfa642b1819
#
_cell.length_a   1.000
_cell.length_b   1.000
_cell.length_c   1.000
_cell.angle_alpha   90.00
_cell.angle_beta   90.00
_cell.angle_gamma   90.00
#
_symmetry.space_group_name_H-M   'P 1'
#
loop_
_entity.id
_entity.type
_entity.pdbx_description
1 polymer ?
#
loop_
_entity_poly.entity_id
_entity_poly.type
_entity_poly.pdbx_seq_one_letter_code
_entity_poly.pdbx_strand_id
1 'polypeptide(L)'
;MSRRKKGFTNYEINKNIAKILVLHRVWDGLNQTKIAKDLNVSFQQIQKYEKCMNRISAEMLIDICNKRKWDITLFMNNKPESILDELIKNVNQMDPKSSPYPLRISQITEKWDKIDKVGKDNYYYKHHFTKGN
;
A
#
# COMPACT_ATOMS: atom_id res chain seq x y z
N MET A 1 -22.55 11.35 -18.28
CA MET A 1 -22.03 10.68 -17.09
C MET A 1 -20.58 10.30 -17.28
N SER A 2 -19.79 10.62 -16.30
CA SER A 2 -18.38 10.28 -16.34
C SER A 2 -18.16 8.80 -16.07
N ARG A 3 -17.25 8.18 -16.82
CA ARG A 3 -16.88 6.80 -16.63
C ARG A 3 -15.37 6.63 -16.66
N ARG A 4 -14.90 5.62 -15.94
CA ARG A 4 -13.49 5.33 -15.85
C ARG A 4 -13.06 4.42 -16.99
N LYS A 5 -13.01 4.94 -18.18
CA LYS A 5 -12.65 4.11 -19.33
C LYS A 5 -11.21 3.67 -19.33
N LYS A 6 -10.32 4.53 -18.84
CA LYS A 6 -8.88 4.25 -18.86
C LYS A 6 -8.26 4.31 -17.48
N GLY A 7 -9.08 4.43 -16.46
CA GLY A 7 -8.62 4.43 -15.09
C GLY A 7 -8.74 3.06 -14.45
N PHE A 8 -8.33 3.00 -13.21
CA PHE A 8 -8.44 1.79 -12.42
C PHE A 8 -9.86 1.58 -11.93
N THR A 9 -10.28 0.32 -11.78
CA THR A 9 -11.52 -0.01 -11.10
C THR A 9 -11.40 0.30 -9.61
N ASN A 10 -12.52 0.32 -8.89
CA ASN A 10 -12.51 0.53 -7.44
C ASN A 10 -11.66 -0.52 -6.73
N TYR A 11 -11.74 -1.77 -7.17
CA TYR A 11 -10.92 -2.82 -6.60
C TYR A 11 -9.43 -2.55 -6.83
N GLU A 12 -9.06 -2.19 -8.05
CA GLU A 12 -7.67 -1.90 -8.38
C GLU A 12 -7.14 -0.69 -7.61
N ILE A 13 -7.95 0.35 -7.44
CA ILE A 13 -7.56 1.53 -6.65
C ILE A 13 -7.28 1.12 -5.21
N ASN A 14 -8.16 0.33 -4.59
CA ASN A 14 -7.97 -0.10 -3.22
C ASN A 14 -6.76 -1.01 -3.06
N LYS A 15 -6.55 -1.90 -4.02
CA LYS A 15 -5.39 -2.77 -4.03
C LYS A 15 -4.09 -1.95 -4.15
N ASN A 16 -4.09 -0.97 -5.03
CA ASN A 16 -2.92 -0.11 -5.22
C ASN A 16 -2.62 0.71 -3.96
N ILE A 17 -3.66 1.24 -3.31
CA ILE A 17 -3.47 1.96 -2.05
C ILE A 17 -2.85 1.05 -0.99
N ALA A 18 -3.34 -0.17 -0.86
CA ALA A 18 -2.78 -1.13 0.10
C ALA A 18 -1.30 -1.42 -0.19
N LYS A 19 -0.97 -1.64 -1.46
CA LYS A 19 0.40 -1.91 -1.89
C LYS A 19 1.32 -0.72 -1.64
N ILE A 20 0.86 0.48 -1.94
CA ILE A 20 1.66 1.70 -1.75
C ILE A 20 1.85 1.98 -0.26
N LEU A 21 0.85 1.68 0.56
CA LEU A 21 0.98 1.81 2.01
C LEU A 21 2.09 0.88 2.54
N VAL A 22 2.08 -0.38 2.11
CA VAL A 22 3.14 -1.33 2.44
C VAL A 22 4.50 -0.80 1.98
N LEU A 23 4.57 -0.33 0.74
CA LEU A 23 5.80 0.19 0.15
C LEU A 23 6.41 1.30 1.01
N HIS A 24 5.62 2.31 1.33
CA HIS A 24 6.13 3.44 2.10
C HIS A 24 6.57 3.02 3.50
N ARG A 25 5.78 2.19 4.16
CA ARG A 25 6.10 1.74 5.51
C ARG A 25 7.40 0.93 5.53
N VAL A 26 7.49 -0.09 4.69
CA VAL A 26 8.66 -0.97 4.66
C VAL A 26 9.90 -0.23 4.17
N TRP A 27 9.73 0.62 3.14
CA TRP A 27 10.85 1.40 2.61
C TRP A 27 11.49 2.28 3.67
N ASP A 28 10.66 2.88 4.53
CA ASP A 28 11.14 3.74 5.61
C ASP A 28 11.59 2.94 6.85
N GLY A 29 11.53 1.63 6.80
CA GLY A 29 11.98 0.79 7.91
C GLY A 29 11.06 0.79 9.11
N LEU A 30 9.78 1.09 8.90
CA LEU A 30 8.80 1.18 9.98
C LEU A 30 8.06 -0.14 10.12
N ASN A 31 7.72 -0.51 11.35
CA ASN A 31 6.86 -1.66 11.58
C ASN A 31 5.39 -1.24 11.64
N GLN A 32 4.51 -2.23 11.61
CA GLN A 32 3.07 -1.97 11.61
C GLN A 32 2.60 -1.33 12.92
N THR A 33 3.22 -1.68 14.03
CA THR A 33 2.90 -1.10 15.34
C THR A 33 3.12 0.42 15.34
N LYS A 34 4.18 0.87 14.68
CA LYS A 34 4.48 2.30 14.61
C LYS A 34 3.39 3.05 13.85
N ILE A 35 2.96 2.50 12.72
CA ILE A 35 1.88 3.12 11.94
C ILE A 35 0.55 3.09 12.72
N ALA A 36 0.29 2.00 13.42
CA ALA A 36 -0.91 1.89 14.25
C ALA A 36 -0.95 2.99 15.32
N LYS A 37 0.18 3.26 15.95
CA LYS A 37 0.29 4.36 16.91
C LYS A 37 0.05 5.71 16.27
N ASP A 38 0.64 5.95 15.11
CA ASP A 38 0.47 7.22 14.40
C ASP A 38 -1.00 7.49 14.08
N LEU A 39 -1.74 6.45 13.72
CA LEU A 39 -3.14 6.57 13.33
C LEU A 39 -4.13 6.34 14.47
N ASN A 40 -3.63 5.99 15.65
CA ASN A 40 -4.46 5.67 16.81
C ASN A 40 -5.48 4.56 16.49
N VAL A 41 -5.00 3.52 15.86
CA VAL A 41 -5.80 2.32 15.53
C VAL A 41 -5.07 1.09 16.05
N SER A 42 -5.76 -0.06 16.01
CA SER A 42 -5.14 -1.31 16.43
C SER A 42 -4.13 -1.81 15.40
N PHE A 43 -3.20 -2.62 15.85
CA PHE A 43 -2.27 -3.32 14.99
C PHE A 43 -3.01 -4.17 13.95
N GLN A 44 -4.07 -4.84 14.39
CA GLN A 44 -4.88 -5.68 13.51
C GLN A 44 -5.53 -4.85 12.39
N GLN A 45 -5.89 -3.60 12.69
CA GLN A 45 -6.47 -2.74 11.67
C GLN A 45 -5.44 -2.39 10.59
N ILE A 46 -4.20 -2.14 10.96
CA ILE A 46 -3.12 -1.91 9.98
C ILE A 46 -2.92 -3.15 9.11
N GLN A 47 -2.94 -4.32 9.72
CA GLN A 47 -2.83 -5.56 8.95
C GLN A 47 -3.94 -5.68 7.91
N LYS A 48 -5.16 -5.33 8.27
CA LYS A 48 -6.29 -5.38 7.35
C LYS A 48 -6.14 -4.38 6.20
N TYR A 49 -5.66 -3.17 6.49
CA TYR A 49 -5.38 -2.20 5.43
C TYR A 49 -4.32 -2.72 4.46
N GLU A 50 -3.25 -3.28 4.98
CA GLU A 50 -2.13 -3.75 4.17
C GLU A 50 -2.44 -5.02 3.38
N LYS A 51 -3.47 -5.76 3.79
CA LYS A 51 -3.93 -6.94 3.05
C LYS A 51 -5.09 -6.64 2.11
N CYS A 52 -5.48 -5.38 2.03
CA CYS A 52 -6.64 -4.94 1.23
C CYS A 52 -7.94 -5.60 1.69
N MET A 53 -8.04 -5.92 2.98
CA MET A 53 -9.27 -6.47 3.57
C MET A 53 -10.23 -5.38 4.02
N ASN A 54 -9.69 -4.22 4.38
CA ASN A 54 -10.47 -3.03 4.70
C ASN A 54 -9.87 -1.85 3.95
N ARG A 55 -10.71 -0.89 3.63
CA ARG A 55 -10.24 0.35 3.02
C ARG A 55 -9.79 1.32 4.09
N ILE A 56 -8.63 1.94 3.88
CA ILE A 56 -8.22 3.07 4.70
C ILE A 56 -9.05 4.28 4.27
N SER A 57 -9.55 5.06 5.24
CA SER A 57 -10.30 6.25 4.92
C SER A 57 -9.39 7.34 4.36
N ALA A 58 -9.99 8.27 3.61
CA ALA A 58 -9.24 9.43 3.11
C ALA A 58 -8.62 10.22 4.26
N GLU A 59 -9.35 10.38 5.35
CA GLU A 59 -8.85 11.10 6.51
C GLU A 59 -7.60 10.45 7.09
N MET A 60 -7.61 9.14 7.25
CA MET A 60 -6.46 8.41 7.78
C MET A 60 -5.28 8.44 6.82
N LEU A 61 -5.55 8.34 5.53
CA LEU A 61 -4.50 8.41 4.52
C LEU A 61 -3.82 9.77 4.54
N ILE A 62 -4.60 10.83 4.59
CA ILE A 62 -4.06 12.20 4.68
C ILE A 62 -3.24 12.35 5.97
N ASP A 63 -3.77 11.84 7.09
CA ASP A 63 -3.11 11.94 8.39
C ASP A 63 -1.74 11.26 8.39
N ILE A 64 -1.68 10.01 7.91
CA ILE A 64 -0.40 9.28 7.91
C ILE A 64 0.60 9.92 6.94
N CYS A 65 0.14 10.38 5.78
CA CYS A 65 1.02 11.04 4.82
C CYS A 65 1.60 12.33 5.40
N ASN A 66 0.80 13.09 6.14
CA ASN A 66 1.28 14.30 6.79
C ASN A 66 2.30 13.98 7.90
N LYS A 67 2.01 12.97 8.71
CA LYS A 67 2.89 12.58 9.82
C LYS A 67 4.21 12.01 9.35
N ARG A 68 4.18 11.22 8.29
CA ARG A 68 5.38 10.55 7.76
C ARG A 68 6.03 11.30 6.60
N LYS A 69 5.45 12.41 6.19
CA LYS A 69 5.91 13.20 5.05
C LYS A 69 5.98 12.37 3.77
N TRP A 70 4.98 11.52 3.60
CA TRP A 70 4.79 10.78 2.36
C TRP A 70 3.99 11.65 1.39
N ASP A 71 4.31 11.53 0.12
CA ASP A 71 3.59 12.25 -0.92
C ASP A 71 2.28 11.54 -1.23
N ILE A 72 1.17 12.13 -0.78
CA ILE A 72 -0.16 11.52 -0.96
C ILE A 72 -0.51 11.34 -2.44
N THR A 73 0.04 12.17 -3.32
CA THR A 73 -0.26 12.04 -4.75
C THR A 73 0.20 10.71 -5.32
N LEU A 74 1.20 10.06 -4.70
CA LEU A 74 1.64 8.74 -5.11
C LEU A 74 0.59 7.66 -4.88
N PHE A 75 -0.37 7.91 -4.00
CA PHE A 75 -1.49 7.00 -3.77
C PHE A 75 -2.63 7.17 -4.77
N MET A 76 -2.54 8.20 -5.63
CA MET A 76 -3.62 8.57 -6.54
C MET A 76 -3.25 8.17 -7.96
N ASN A 77 -3.87 7.11 -8.47
CA ASN A 77 -3.71 6.65 -9.86
C ASN A 77 -2.29 6.23 -10.25
N ASN A 78 -1.44 5.91 -9.30
CA ASN A 78 -0.11 5.41 -9.59
C ASN A 78 -0.07 3.89 -9.44
N LYS A 79 0.80 3.27 -10.24
CA LYS A 79 1.05 1.84 -10.12
C LYS A 79 2.13 1.63 -9.06
N PRO A 80 1.89 0.77 -8.07
CA PRO A 80 2.89 0.51 -7.04
C PRO A 80 4.25 0.12 -7.59
N GLU A 81 4.26 -0.72 -8.62
CA GLU A 81 5.49 -1.20 -9.25
C GLU A 81 6.32 -0.04 -9.83
N SER A 82 5.67 0.95 -10.41
CA SER A 82 6.37 2.11 -10.97
C SER A 82 7.04 2.95 -9.88
N ILE A 83 6.38 3.09 -8.74
CA ILE A 83 6.95 3.80 -7.59
C ILE A 83 8.17 3.06 -7.07
N LEU A 84 8.06 1.75 -6.90
CA LEU A 84 9.17 0.92 -6.42
C LEU A 84 10.35 0.96 -7.39
N ASP A 85 10.10 0.88 -8.70
CA ASP A 85 11.15 0.95 -9.70
C ASP A 85 11.94 2.26 -9.60
N GLU A 86 11.25 3.36 -9.39
CA GLU A 86 11.90 4.66 -9.25
C GLU A 86 12.77 4.73 -7.99
N LEU A 87 12.25 4.19 -6.89
CA LEU A 87 13.02 4.12 -5.64
C LEU A 87 14.26 3.24 -5.79
N ILE A 88 14.14 2.12 -6.49
CA ILE A 88 15.27 1.22 -6.73
C ILE A 88 16.35 1.92 -7.54
N LYS A 89 15.99 2.67 -8.56
CA LYS A 89 16.94 3.43 -9.36
C LYS A 89 17.75 4.38 -8.48
N ASN A 90 17.08 5.04 -7.54
CA ASN A 90 17.74 6.01 -6.68
C ASN A 90 18.74 5.36 -5.72
N VAL A 91 18.47 4.13 -5.26
CA VAL A 91 19.36 3.46 -4.31
C VAL A 91 20.45 2.63 -4.97
N ASN A 92 20.39 2.39 -6.27
CA ASN A 92 21.42 1.62 -6.98
C ASN A 92 22.79 2.31 -6.95
N GLN A 93 22.84 3.59 -6.61
CA GLN A 93 24.08 4.34 -6.48
C GLN A 93 24.69 4.22 -5.09
N MET A 94 24.04 3.53 -4.16
CA MET A 94 24.52 3.34 -2.80
C MET A 94 25.35 2.05 -2.70
N ASP A 95 26.19 1.97 -1.65
CA ASP A 95 26.98 0.77 -1.39
C ASP A 95 26.02 -0.40 -1.06
N PRO A 96 25.98 -1.46 -1.90
CA PRO A 96 25.06 -2.56 -1.66
C PRO A 96 25.36 -3.36 -0.39
N LYS A 97 26.59 -3.30 0.14
CA LYS A 97 26.95 -4.08 1.31
C LYS A 97 26.38 -3.52 2.60
N SER A 98 26.18 -2.22 2.66
CA SER A 98 25.66 -1.55 3.86
C SER A 98 24.22 -1.11 3.70
N SER A 99 23.60 -1.38 2.57
CA SER A 99 22.24 -0.93 2.26
C SER A 99 21.19 -1.86 2.87
N PRO A 100 20.16 -1.32 3.53
CA PRO A 100 19.03 -2.13 4.00
C PRO A 100 18.03 -2.46 2.90
N TYR A 101 18.16 -1.85 1.73
CA TYR A 101 17.10 -1.88 0.71
C TYR A 101 16.90 -3.22 0.02
N PRO A 102 17.91 -4.05 -0.24
CA PRO A 102 17.65 -5.36 -0.82
C PRO A 102 16.66 -6.19 -0.01
N LEU A 103 16.80 -6.19 1.33
CA LEU A 103 15.86 -6.90 2.18
C LEU A 103 14.49 -6.23 2.17
N ARG A 104 14.44 -4.90 2.21
CA ARG A 104 13.18 -4.15 2.19
C ARG A 104 12.40 -4.39 0.90
N ILE A 105 13.10 -4.39 -0.24
CA ILE A 105 12.48 -4.69 -1.54
C ILE A 105 11.87 -6.09 -1.52
N SER A 106 12.59 -7.06 -1.01
CA SER A 106 12.13 -8.43 -0.90
C SER A 106 10.88 -8.53 -0.02
N GLN A 107 10.86 -7.83 1.10
CA GLN A 107 9.70 -7.81 2.01
C GLN A 107 8.48 -7.18 1.35
N ILE A 108 8.68 -6.10 0.60
CA ILE A 108 7.60 -5.41 -0.11
C ILE A 108 6.99 -6.33 -1.16
N THR A 109 7.80 -6.93 -2.01
CA THR A 109 7.30 -7.78 -3.09
C THR A 109 6.62 -9.04 -2.55
N GLU A 110 7.10 -9.59 -1.45
CA GLU A 110 6.45 -10.72 -0.81
C GLU A 110 5.05 -10.37 -0.31
N LYS A 111 4.91 -9.21 0.33
CA LYS A 111 3.60 -8.76 0.80
C LYS A 111 2.67 -8.43 -0.37
N TRP A 112 3.19 -7.86 -1.43
CA TRP A 112 2.41 -7.58 -2.64
C TRP A 112 1.88 -8.86 -3.27
N ASP A 113 2.70 -9.91 -3.31
CA ASP A 113 2.27 -11.20 -3.84
C ASP A 113 1.09 -11.76 -3.04
N LYS A 114 1.11 -11.60 -1.73
CA LYS A 114 0.00 -12.06 -0.89
C LYS A 114 -1.28 -11.27 -1.16
N ILE A 115 -1.16 -9.97 -1.37
CA ILE A 115 -2.31 -9.14 -1.75
C ILE A 115 -2.88 -9.61 -3.09
N ASP A 116 -2.02 -9.86 -4.07
CA ASP A 116 -2.46 -10.31 -5.39
C ASP A 116 -3.12 -11.68 -5.34
N LYS A 117 -2.60 -12.60 -4.52
CA LYS A 117 -3.14 -13.96 -4.42
C LYS A 117 -4.53 -14.00 -3.83
N VAL A 118 -4.79 -13.22 -2.78
CA VAL A 118 -6.13 -13.18 -2.22
C VAL A 118 -7.07 -12.38 -3.10
N GLY A 119 -6.56 -11.30 -3.70
CA GLY A 119 -7.26 -10.56 -4.73
C GLY A 119 -8.75 -10.41 -4.49
N LYS A 120 -9.53 -10.85 -5.46
CA LYS A 120 -10.99 -10.75 -5.42
C LYS A 120 -11.63 -11.66 -4.38
N ASP A 121 -10.88 -12.62 -3.85
CA ASP A 121 -11.40 -13.58 -2.87
C ASP A 121 -11.28 -13.08 -1.44
N ASN A 122 -10.66 -11.93 -1.21
CA ASN A 122 -10.53 -11.43 0.14
C ASN A 122 -11.88 -10.95 0.69
N TYR A 123 -11.92 -10.78 2.01
CA TYR A 123 -13.14 -10.40 2.71
C TYR A 123 -13.77 -9.13 2.12
N TYR A 124 -12.96 -8.10 1.88
CA TYR A 124 -13.46 -6.83 1.38
C TYR A 124 -14.18 -7.02 0.05
N TYR A 125 -13.55 -7.72 -0.90
CA TYR A 125 -14.15 -7.91 -2.20
C TYR A 125 -15.47 -8.64 -2.11
N LYS A 126 -15.51 -9.75 -1.37
CA LYS A 126 -16.74 -10.55 -1.24
C LYS A 126 -17.89 -9.76 -0.65
N HIS A 127 -17.60 -8.97 0.38
CA HIS A 127 -18.67 -8.27 1.10
C HIS A 127 -19.12 -6.98 0.44
N HIS A 128 -18.27 -6.37 -0.39
CA HIS A 128 -18.58 -5.07 -0.98
C HIS A 128 -18.88 -5.11 -2.47
N PHE A 129 -18.55 -6.20 -3.15
CA PHE A 129 -18.71 -6.27 -4.60
C PHE A 129 -19.57 -7.44 -5.08
N THR A 130 -19.81 -8.43 -4.26
CA THR A 130 -20.62 -9.59 -4.67
C THR A 130 -21.94 -9.67 -3.93
N LYS A 131 -22.05 -9.10 -2.77
CA LYS A 131 -23.21 -9.24 -1.92
C LYS A 131 -24.46 -8.56 -2.46
N GLY A 132 -24.30 -7.55 -3.27
CA GLY A 132 -25.42 -6.80 -3.80
C GLY A 132 -26.14 -7.47 -4.96
N ASN A 133 -25.66 -8.57 -5.40
CA ASN A 133 -26.23 -9.26 -6.57
C ASN A 133 -27.38 -10.19 -6.21
#